data_910d7a3cb5c0d0a90ae8c3979c3f6cc6
#
_entry.id   910d7a3cb5c0d0a90ae8c3979c3f6cc6
#
_cell.length_a   1.000
_cell.length_b   1.000
_cell.length_c   1.000
_cell.angle_alpha   90.00
_cell.angle_beta   90.00
_cell.angle_gamma   90.00
#
_symmetry.space_group_name_H-M   'P 1'
#
loop_
_entity.id
_entity.type
_entity.pdbx_description
1 polymer ?
#
loop_
_entity_poly.entity_id
_entity_poly.type
_entity_poly.pdbx_seq_one_letter_code
_entity_poly.pdbx_strand_id
1 'polypeptide(L)'
;MFATSATSVTRGDGRPLYLAIVAGLACAFAAGKALPLMMDAVSIISEPLCASAEPTGSTLDTVEPIGSYALPNVPGKRVTIVRVFYGPGGFTRPHRHSGSVTAYITKGEIRSQLGGGPVETFKVGQSFFEPPGATHLVSANASNTEPAELIAVFVADEGAQLTTLLE
;
A
#
# COMPACT_ATOMS: atom_id res chain seq x y z
N MET A 1 -22.50 -39.31 26.26
CA MET A 1 -23.07 -39.93 25.05
C MET A 1 -23.67 -38.80 24.23
N PHE A 2 -22.93 -38.25 23.26
CA PHE A 2 -23.46 -37.23 22.35
C PHE A 2 -23.40 -37.81 20.95
N ALA A 3 -24.56 -37.92 20.32
CA ALA A 3 -24.73 -38.44 18.98
C ALA A 3 -24.34 -37.34 17.94
N THR A 4 -23.41 -37.64 17.06
CA THR A 4 -23.06 -36.84 15.89
C THR A 4 -24.02 -37.21 14.75
N SER A 5 -24.80 -36.22 14.29
CA SER A 5 -25.64 -36.35 13.10
C SER A 5 -24.82 -35.82 11.90
N ALA A 6 -24.52 -36.70 10.97
CA ALA A 6 -23.86 -36.35 9.69
C ALA A 6 -24.97 -36.09 8.65
N THR A 7 -25.05 -34.87 8.13
CA THR A 7 -25.92 -34.54 7.01
C THR A 7 -25.15 -34.67 5.71
N SER A 8 -25.53 -35.62 4.86
CA SER A 8 -24.99 -35.82 3.51
C SER A 8 -25.62 -34.80 2.55
N VAL A 9 -24.77 -33.99 1.90
CA VAL A 9 -25.18 -33.14 0.78
C VAL A 9 -24.87 -33.87 -0.53
N THR A 10 -25.94 -34.16 -1.30
CA THR A 10 -25.89 -34.78 -2.62
C THR A 10 -25.42 -33.78 -3.67
N ARG A 11 -24.48 -34.19 -4.54
CA ARG A 11 -24.01 -33.47 -5.73
C ARG A 11 -25.13 -33.38 -6.76
N GLY A 12 -25.43 -32.16 -7.21
CA GLY A 12 -26.19 -31.91 -8.43
C GLY A 12 -25.26 -31.54 -9.58
N ASP A 13 -25.29 -32.34 -10.66
CA ASP A 13 -24.52 -32.11 -11.89
C ASP A 13 -25.11 -30.96 -12.69
N GLY A 14 -24.52 -29.78 -12.58
CA GLY A 14 -24.83 -28.61 -13.41
C GLY A 14 -23.67 -28.26 -14.34
N ARG A 15 -23.70 -28.75 -15.60
CA ARG A 15 -22.79 -28.30 -16.65
C ARG A 15 -23.21 -26.91 -17.14
N PRO A 16 -22.31 -25.93 -17.26
CA PRO A 16 -22.63 -24.69 -17.94
C PRO A 16 -22.52 -24.85 -19.46
N LEU A 17 -23.59 -24.49 -20.17
CA LEU A 17 -23.62 -24.34 -21.64
C LEU A 17 -22.90 -23.04 -22.00
N TYR A 18 -21.84 -23.12 -22.80
CA TYR A 18 -21.23 -21.95 -23.42
C TYR A 18 -21.92 -21.71 -24.79
N LEU A 19 -22.64 -20.60 -24.88
CA LEU A 19 -23.21 -20.11 -26.14
C LEU A 19 -22.18 -19.19 -26.82
N ALA A 20 -21.60 -19.66 -27.94
CA ALA A 20 -20.72 -18.86 -28.78
C ALA A 20 -21.60 -18.06 -29.77
N ILE A 21 -21.60 -16.73 -29.65
CA ILE A 21 -22.20 -15.83 -30.65
C ILE A 21 -21.08 -15.35 -31.55
N VAL A 22 -21.09 -15.84 -32.81
CA VAL A 22 -20.26 -15.33 -33.91
C VAL A 22 -21.06 -14.23 -34.60
N ALA A 23 -20.66 -12.97 -34.43
CA ALA A 23 -21.20 -11.86 -35.22
C ALA A 23 -20.19 -11.50 -36.33
N GLY A 24 -20.55 -11.81 -37.58
CA GLY A 24 -19.78 -11.40 -38.75
C GLY A 24 -19.95 -9.91 -39.01
N LEU A 25 -18.85 -9.21 -39.29
CA LEU A 25 -18.85 -7.82 -39.73
C LEU A 25 -18.46 -7.75 -41.22
N ALA A 26 -19.40 -7.29 -42.03
CA ALA A 26 -19.20 -7.07 -43.44
C ALA A 26 -18.37 -5.81 -43.71
N CYS A 27 -17.34 -5.94 -44.55
CA CYS A 27 -16.58 -4.80 -45.07
C CYS A 27 -17.37 -4.09 -46.16
N ALA A 28 -17.68 -2.80 -45.96
CA ALA A 28 -18.11 -1.89 -47.01
C ALA A 28 -16.95 -0.97 -47.40
N PHE A 29 -16.43 -1.14 -48.62
CA PHE A 29 -15.50 -0.20 -49.26
C PHE A 29 -16.29 1.00 -49.79
N ALA A 30 -15.97 2.20 -49.29
CA ALA A 30 -16.41 3.44 -49.90
C ALA A 30 -15.17 4.24 -50.35
N ALA A 31 -15.06 4.42 -51.69
CA ALA A 31 -14.06 5.28 -52.30
C ALA A 31 -14.41 6.77 -52.05
N GLY A 32 -13.51 7.56 -51.51
CA GLY A 32 -13.70 8.99 -51.26
C GLY A 32 -12.40 9.78 -51.35
N LYS A 33 -12.18 10.39 -52.49
CA LYS A 33 -11.46 11.63 -52.84
C LYS A 33 -10.31 12.10 -51.90
N ALA A 34 -9.12 12.11 -52.50
CA ALA A 34 -7.92 12.75 -51.95
C ALA A 34 -8.11 14.28 -51.78
N LEU A 35 -7.87 14.79 -50.61
CA LEU A 35 -7.60 16.19 -50.33
C LEU A 35 -6.07 16.39 -50.25
N PRO A 36 -5.52 17.53 -50.74
CA PRO A 36 -4.09 17.80 -50.69
C PRO A 36 -3.68 18.09 -49.25
N LEU A 37 -2.60 17.42 -48.78
CA LEU A 37 -1.94 17.72 -47.54
C LEU A 37 -1.23 19.08 -47.64
N MET A 38 -1.72 20.07 -46.91
CA MET A 38 -0.92 21.20 -46.49
C MET A 38 0.01 20.70 -45.41
N MET A 39 1.30 20.62 -45.73
CA MET A 39 2.37 20.39 -44.77
C MET A 39 2.64 21.68 -44.01
N ASP A 40 1.95 21.90 -42.89
CA ASP A 40 2.44 22.82 -41.88
C ASP A 40 3.60 22.16 -41.14
N ALA A 41 4.79 22.74 -41.31
CA ALA A 41 5.99 22.35 -40.58
C ALA A 41 5.80 22.66 -39.12
N VAL A 42 5.38 21.67 -38.33
CA VAL A 42 5.45 21.75 -36.87
C VAL A 42 6.92 21.66 -36.48
N SER A 43 7.52 22.80 -36.15
CA SER A 43 8.81 22.88 -35.47
C SER A 43 8.69 22.13 -34.15
N ILE A 44 9.23 20.91 -34.13
CA ILE A 44 9.46 20.20 -32.89
C ILE A 44 10.60 20.90 -32.17
N ILE A 45 10.28 21.81 -31.27
CA ILE A 45 11.23 22.35 -30.30
C ILE A 45 11.53 21.16 -29.37
N SER A 46 12.62 20.46 -29.65
CA SER A 46 13.21 19.51 -28.71
C SER A 46 13.82 20.32 -27.55
N GLU A 47 13.00 20.59 -26.55
CA GLU A 47 13.54 21.03 -25.27
C GLU A 47 14.39 19.89 -24.70
N PRO A 48 15.64 20.17 -24.27
CA PRO A 48 16.44 19.15 -23.61
C PRO A 48 15.77 18.85 -22.26
N LEU A 49 15.22 17.64 -22.13
CA LEU A 49 14.71 17.11 -20.88
C LEU A 49 15.91 16.76 -19.96
N CYS A 50 16.68 17.78 -19.59
CA CYS A 50 17.57 17.76 -18.44
C CYS A 50 16.80 18.38 -17.26
N ALA A 51 15.71 17.77 -16.88
CA ALA A 51 15.25 17.89 -15.51
C ALA A 51 16.27 17.14 -14.67
N SER A 52 17.26 17.88 -14.15
CA SER A 52 18.01 17.46 -12.97
C SER A 52 16.96 17.16 -11.91
N ALA A 53 16.65 15.89 -11.73
CA ALA A 53 15.93 15.44 -10.55
C ALA A 53 16.86 15.79 -9.38
N GLU A 54 16.62 16.94 -8.74
CA GLU A 54 17.09 17.19 -7.41
C GLU A 54 16.73 15.96 -6.59
N PRO A 55 17.65 15.34 -5.86
CA PRO A 55 17.33 14.36 -4.87
C PRO A 55 16.70 15.10 -3.69
N THR A 56 15.46 15.55 -3.87
CA THR A 56 14.59 15.81 -2.75
C THR A 56 14.56 14.49 -2.01
N GLY A 57 15.10 14.46 -0.78
CA GLY A 57 15.16 13.28 0.08
C GLY A 57 13.76 12.66 0.17
N SER A 58 13.43 11.89 -0.83
CA SER A 58 12.19 11.16 -0.96
C SER A 58 12.27 10.11 0.11
N THR A 59 11.44 10.22 1.12
CA THR A 59 11.06 9.10 1.94
C THR A 59 10.62 8.02 0.95
N LEU A 60 11.47 7.00 0.73
CA LEU A 60 11.18 5.89 -0.18
C LEU A 60 10.19 4.96 0.51
N ASP A 61 9.12 5.54 1.08
CA ASP A 61 8.06 4.82 1.76
C ASP A 61 6.72 4.99 1.03
N THR A 62 5.92 3.96 1.09
CA THR A 62 4.51 3.98 0.65
C THR A 62 3.66 3.44 1.78
N VAL A 63 2.62 4.18 2.15
CA VAL A 63 1.64 3.78 3.16
C VAL A 63 0.31 3.49 2.47
N GLU A 64 -0.12 2.24 2.54
CA GLU A 64 -1.36 1.75 1.92
C GLU A 64 -2.36 1.34 3.01
N PRO A 65 -3.55 1.97 3.08
CA PRO A 65 -4.61 1.52 3.98
C PRO A 65 -5.13 0.14 3.58
N ILE A 66 -5.17 -0.79 4.54
CA ILE A 66 -5.76 -2.13 4.34
C ILE A 66 -7.19 -2.17 4.85
N GLY A 67 -7.45 -1.57 6.02
CA GLY A 67 -8.78 -1.56 6.61
C GLY A 67 -8.87 -0.67 7.84
N SER A 68 -10.10 -0.30 8.20
CA SER A 68 -10.37 0.53 9.37
C SER A 68 -11.75 0.20 9.93
N TYR A 69 -11.81 -0.16 11.21
CA TYR A 69 -13.01 -0.68 11.88
C TYR A 69 -13.19 -0.01 13.23
N ALA A 70 -14.42 0.44 13.52
CA ALA A 70 -14.78 0.84 14.88
C ALA A 70 -14.68 -0.37 15.83
N LEU A 71 -14.34 -0.14 17.09
CA LEU A 71 -14.23 -1.18 18.10
C LEU A 71 -15.48 -1.15 19.01
N PRO A 72 -16.50 -2.00 18.78
CA PRO A 72 -17.75 -1.97 19.55
C PRO A 72 -17.55 -2.23 21.06
N ASN A 73 -16.50 -2.97 21.41
CA ASN A 73 -16.13 -3.27 22.81
C ASN A 73 -15.31 -2.14 23.47
N VAL A 74 -14.89 -1.14 22.73
CA VAL A 74 -14.19 0.06 23.21
C VAL A 74 -14.76 1.28 22.50
N PRO A 75 -15.93 1.80 22.91
CA PRO A 75 -16.62 2.91 22.26
C PRO A 75 -15.69 4.12 22.05
N GLY A 76 -15.78 4.76 20.88
CA GLY A 76 -14.95 5.91 20.50
C GLY A 76 -13.55 5.54 20.02
N LYS A 77 -13.20 4.25 19.97
CA LYS A 77 -11.93 3.77 19.42
C LYS A 77 -12.11 3.04 18.10
N ARG A 78 -11.07 3.11 17.29
CA ARG A 78 -10.99 2.50 15.97
C ARG A 78 -9.66 1.77 15.81
N VAL A 79 -9.70 0.58 15.21
CA VAL A 79 -8.50 -0.08 14.69
C VAL A 79 -8.33 0.30 13.23
N THR A 80 -7.13 0.73 12.85
CA THR A 80 -6.75 1.00 11.46
C THR A 80 -5.50 0.19 11.13
N ILE A 81 -5.52 -0.49 10.01
CA ILE A 81 -4.44 -1.35 9.54
C ILE A 81 -3.87 -0.75 8.27
N VAL A 82 -2.57 -0.56 8.24
CA VAL A 82 -1.86 -0.07 7.04
C VAL A 82 -0.69 -0.98 6.72
N ARG A 83 -0.37 -1.08 5.43
CA ARG A 83 0.89 -1.61 4.93
C ARG A 83 1.85 -0.44 4.75
N VAL A 84 3.07 -0.58 5.26
CA VAL A 84 4.17 0.35 5.03
C VAL A 84 5.25 -0.37 4.26
N PHE A 85 5.57 0.14 3.08
CA PHE A 85 6.62 -0.39 2.22
C PHE A 85 7.77 0.61 2.16
N TYR A 86 8.98 0.13 2.40
CA TYR A 86 10.22 0.87 2.26
C TYR A 86 11.03 0.31 1.09
N GLY A 87 11.35 1.15 0.11
CA GLY A 87 12.40 0.83 -0.87
C GLY A 87 13.77 0.67 -0.21
N PRO A 88 14.81 0.27 -0.96
CA PRO A 88 16.19 0.23 -0.46
C PRO A 88 16.62 1.58 0.12
N GLY A 89 17.11 1.58 1.39
CA GLY A 89 17.47 2.81 2.10
C GLY A 89 16.29 3.70 2.51
N GLY A 90 15.04 3.26 2.27
CA GLY A 90 13.83 4.02 2.58
C GLY A 90 13.61 4.22 4.08
N PHE A 91 12.98 5.32 4.43
CA PHE A 91 12.69 5.67 5.82
C PHE A 91 11.49 6.61 5.92
N THR A 92 10.84 6.62 7.07
CA THR A 92 9.88 7.67 7.45
C THR A 92 10.58 8.67 8.37
N ARG A 93 10.36 9.97 8.15
CA ARG A 93 10.88 11.04 9.01
C ARG A 93 10.42 10.87 10.47
N PRO A 94 11.14 11.45 11.44
CA PRO A 94 10.71 11.44 12.85
C PRO A 94 9.24 11.88 12.97
N HIS A 95 8.47 11.12 13.75
CA HIS A 95 7.04 11.32 13.89
C HIS A 95 6.53 10.79 15.23
N ARG A 96 5.24 11.01 15.48
CA ARG A 96 4.51 10.41 16.60
C ARG A 96 3.13 9.97 16.17
N HIS A 97 2.56 9.02 16.88
CA HIS A 97 1.21 8.53 16.65
C HIS A 97 0.26 8.96 17.77
N SER A 98 -1.00 9.32 17.41
CA SER A 98 -2.02 9.69 18.41
C SER A 98 -2.52 8.52 19.23
N GLY A 99 -2.43 7.31 18.70
CA GLY A 99 -2.83 6.05 19.33
C GLY A 99 -1.68 5.08 19.51
N SER A 100 -1.98 3.92 20.06
CA SER A 100 -1.04 2.79 20.11
C SER A 100 -0.80 2.23 18.72
N VAL A 101 0.44 1.81 18.42
CA VAL A 101 0.77 1.10 17.19
C VAL A 101 1.45 -0.22 17.53
N THR A 102 1.05 -1.29 16.85
CA THR A 102 1.82 -2.53 16.79
C THR A 102 2.25 -2.73 15.35
N ALA A 103 3.56 -2.75 15.13
CA ALA A 103 4.15 -3.02 13.83
C ALA A 103 4.62 -4.48 13.75
N TYR A 104 4.28 -5.18 12.66
CA TYR A 104 4.68 -6.56 12.39
C TYR A 104 5.43 -6.62 11.06
N ILE A 105 6.64 -7.17 11.06
CA ILE A 105 7.52 -7.19 9.89
C ILE A 105 7.14 -8.36 8.98
N THR A 106 6.78 -8.06 7.73
CA THR A 106 6.37 -9.04 6.70
C THR A 106 7.46 -9.30 5.66
N LYS A 107 8.41 -8.34 5.49
CA LYS A 107 9.51 -8.47 4.54
C LYS A 107 10.74 -7.69 5.00
N GLY A 108 11.93 -8.23 4.76
CA GLY A 108 13.20 -7.57 5.05
C GLY A 108 13.45 -7.36 6.54
N GLU A 109 14.14 -6.29 6.87
CA GLU A 109 14.46 -5.89 8.24
C GLU A 109 14.20 -4.40 8.42
N ILE A 110 13.61 -4.03 9.56
CA ILE A 110 13.27 -2.64 9.91
C ILE A 110 14.08 -2.21 11.12
N ARG A 111 14.74 -1.05 11.01
CA ARG A 111 15.32 -0.35 12.16
C ARG A 111 14.27 0.58 12.76
N SER A 112 14.07 0.48 14.05
CA SER A 112 13.15 1.32 14.82
C SER A 112 13.84 1.91 16.03
N GLN A 113 13.52 3.16 16.37
CA GLN A 113 13.94 3.82 17.61
C GLN A 113 12.82 4.69 18.14
N LEU A 114 12.34 4.39 19.33
CA LEU A 114 11.51 5.30 20.10
C LEU A 114 12.37 6.26 20.92
N GLY A 115 11.85 7.46 21.19
CA GLY A 115 12.55 8.50 21.95
C GLY A 115 13.04 7.99 23.29
N GLY A 116 14.34 8.19 23.57
CA GLY A 116 15.00 7.73 24.78
C GLY A 116 15.47 6.27 24.81
N GLY A 117 15.13 5.48 23.76
CA GLY A 117 15.56 4.08 23.62
C GLY A 117 16.69 3.89 22.62
N PRO A 118 17.25 2.67 22.54
CA PRO A 118 18.24 2.31 21.53
C PRO A 118 17.59 2.16 20.15
N VAL A 119 18.41 2.16 19.09
CA VAL A 119 17.99 1.68 17.78
C VAL A 119 17.97 0.16 17.81
N GLU A 120 16.83 -0.43 17.49
CA GLU A 120 16.63 -1.87 17.39
C GLU A 120 16.36 -2.27 15.93
N THR A 121 16.70 -3.51 15.57
CA THR A 121 16.41 -4.07 14.25
C THR A 121 15.48 -5.25 14.39
N PHE A 122 14.34 -5.17 13.70
CA PHE A 122 13.30 -6.19 13.71
C PHE A 122 13.26 -6.91 12.35
N LYS A 123 13.18 -8.24 12.41
CA LYS A 123 13.17 -9.14 11.24
C LYS A 123 11.76 -9.65 10.96
N VAL A 124 11.59 -10.28 9.79
CA VAL A 124 10.34 -10.96 9.44
C VAL A 124 9.86 -11.87 10.57
N GLY A 125 8.58 -11.75 10.92
CA GLY A 125 7.94 -12.48 12.02
C GLY A 125 8.06 -11.82 13.39
N GLN A 126 8.87 -10.75 13.53
CA GLN A 126 8.97 -9.96 14.75
C GLN A 126 8.01 -8.77 14.72
N SER A 127 7.76 -8.21 15.89
CA SER A 127 6.92 -7.02 16.06
C SER A 127 7.52 -6.09 17.12
N PHE A 128 7.16 -4.80 17.03
CA PHE A 128 7.43 -3.82 18.07
C PHE A 128 6.15 -3.01 18.38
N PHE A 129 6.17 -2.35 19.53
CA PHE A 129 5.03 -1.58 20.00
C PHE A 129 5.43 -0.12 20.24
N GLU A 130 4.55 0.78 19.80
CA GLU A 130 4.69 2.22 20.00
C GLU A 130 3.54 2.72 20.90
N PRO A 131 3.83 3.19 22.11
CA PRO A 131 2.84 3.80 22.98
C PRO A 131 2.26 5.09 22.38
N PRO A 132 1.02 5.47 22.71
CA PRO A 132 0.43 6.72 22.24
C PRO A 132 1.31 7.93 22.55
N GLY A 133 1.56 8.78 21.57
CA GLY A 133 2.38 9.99 21.70
C GLY A 133 3.87 9.78 21.78
N ALA A 134 4.37 8.54 21.80
CA ALA A 134 5.81 8.29 21.76
C ALA A 134 6.42 8.86 20.48
N THR A 135 7.62 9.44 20.59
CA THR A 135 8.36 9.92 19.42
C THR A 135 9.08 8.75 18.76
N HIS A 136 8.73 8.46 17.52
CA HIS A 136 9.42 7.48 16.68
C HIS A 136 10.54 8.22 15.92
N LEU A 137 11.76 8.10 16.41
CA LEU A 137 12.92 8.82 15.87
C LEU A 137 13.50 8.16 14.62
N VAL A 138 13.48 6.82 14.58
CA VAL A 138 13.97 6.04 13.45
C VAL A 138 12.91 5.04 13.05
N SER A 139 12.46 5.10 11.80
CA SER A 139 11.63 4.10 11.14
C SER A 139 12.19 3.91 9.73
N ALA A 140 13.01 2.88 9.51
CA ALA A 140 13.81 2.76 8.30
C ALA A 140 14.06 1.31 7.90
N ASN A 141 14.16 1.09 6.59
CA ASN A 141 14.71 -0.15 6.05
C ASN A 141 16.16 -0.31 6.51
N ALA A 142 16.52 -1.49 7.01
CA ALA A 142 17.91 -1.79 7.40
C ALA A 142 18.84 -2.03 6.20
N SER A 143 18.27 -2.31 5.00
CA SER A 143 18.99 -2.62 3.77
C SER A 143 19.01 -1.43 2.81
N ASN A 144 20.17 -1.21 2.15
CA ASN A 144 20.28 -0.26 1.03
C ASN A 144 20.11 -0.92 -0.34
N THR A 145 19.86 -2.22 -0.39
CA THR A 145 19.74 -2.99 -1.65
C THR A 145 18.41 -3.73 -1.78
N GLU A 146 17.82 -4.14 -0.67
CA GLU A 146 16.58 -4.92 -0.64
C GLU A 146 15.45 -4.14 0.01
N PRO A 147 14.20 -4.27 -0.46
CA PRO A 147 13.05 -3.63 0.16
C PRO A 147 12.64 -4.29 1.47
N ALA A 148 11.95 -3.52 2.32
CA ALA A 148 11.35 -4.01 3.55
C ALA A 148 9.87 -3.63 3.63
N GLU A 149 9.08 -4.37 4.40
CA GLU A 149 7.65 -4.14 4.58
C GLU A 149 7.22 -4.48 6.01
N LEU A 150 6.31 -3.71 6.53
CA LEU A 150 5.62 -4.01 7.78
C LEU A 150 4.11 -3.75 7.65
N ILE A 151 3.34 -4.40 8.50
CA ILE A 151 1.94 -4.07 8.77
C ILE A 151 1.88 -3.32 10.09
N ALA A 152 1.35 -2.09 10.07
CA ALA A 152 1.12 -1.31 11.27
C ALA A 152 -0.37 -1.34 11.63
N VAL A 153 -0.67 -1.71 12.87
CA VAL A 153 -2.01 -1.77 13.44
C VAL A 153 -2.15 -0.66 14.48
N PHE A 154 -2.96 0.33 14.16
CA PHE A 154 -3.26 1.47 15.03
C PHE A 154 -4.51 1.21 15.84
N VAL A 155 -4.50 1.59 17.13
CA VAL A 155 -5.69 1.75 17.94
C VAL A 155 -5.73 3.18 18.47
N ALA A 156 -6.65 3.99 17.93
CA ALA A 156 -6.74 5.42 18.21
C ALA A 156 -8.20 5.86 18.39
N ASP A 157 -8.41 7.11 18.82
CA ASP A 157 -9.73 7.71 18.84
C ASP A 157 -10.32 7.82 17.42
N GLU A 158 -11.62 7.71 17.27
CA GLU A 158 -12.31 7.94 16.01
C GLU A 158 -12.06 9.38 15.53
N GLY A 159 -11.68 9.52 14.26
CA GLY A 159 -11.36 10.83 13.66
C GLY A 159 -9.99 11.40 14.04
N ALA A 160 -9.19 10.72 14.86
CA ALA A 160 -7.86 11.20 15.22
C ALA A 160 -6.90 11.16 14.01
N GLN A 161 -6.03 12.18 13.92
CA GLN A 161 -4.89 12.16 13.00
C GLN A 161 -3.89 11.12 13.47
N LEU A 162 -3.71 10.02 12.73
CA LEU A 162 -2.93 8.87 13.17
C LEU A 162 -1.43 9.16 13.28
N THR A 163 -0.88 10.01 12.39
CA THR A 163 0.56 10.30 12.34
C THR A 163 0.80 11.80 12.22
N THR A 164 1.70 12.33 13.03
CA THR A 164 2.18 13.72 12.99
C THR A 164 3.68 13.72 12.79
N LEU A 165 4.17 14.26 11.66
CA LEU A 165 5.60 14.42 11.41
C LEU A 165 6.18 15.49 12.35
N LEU A 166 7.43 15.29 12.77
CA LEU A 166 8.18 16.25 13.55
C LEU A 166 9.10 17.07 12.62
N GLU A 167 9.26 18.34 12.96
CA GLU A 167 10.19 19.26 12.27
C GLU A 167 11.64 18.99 12.72
#